data_9aa6ca6f229465111164c2b67bafd1ae
#
_entry.id   9aa6ca6f229465111164c2b67bafd1ae
#
_cell.length_a   1.000
_cell.length_b   1.000
_cell.length_c   1.000
_cell.angle_alpha   90.00
_cell.angle_beta   90.00
_cell.angle_gamma   90.00
#
_symmetry.space_group_name_H-M   'P 1'
#
loop_
_entity.id
_entity.type
_entity.pdbx_description
1 polymer ?
#
loop_
_entity_poly.entity_id
_entity_poly.type
_entity_poly.pdbx_seq_one_letter_code
_entity_poly.pdbx_strand_id
1 'polypeptide(L)'
;MGRTLVACLALSAALALGASSGLAGEAEPSEKLPRFVSLRSDQVNLRVGPGENYPIQWVLTHKEMPVEIVKEFEHWRMIHDWQGTEGWVHERMVTGKRTVVIKGGIRALRRQPDLAAEVVARAEPGVCAHLIECRGAWCRVEAADITGWVQRIEIWGVYLDEAVQ
;
A
#
# COMPACT_ATOMS: atom_id res chain seq x y z
N MET A 1 77.75 10.22 49.89
CA MET A 1 77.22 8.97 49.35
C MET A 1 75.74 9.22 48.97
N GLY A 2 75.50 9.60 47.76
CA GLY A 2 74.16 9.89 47.25
C GLY A 2 74.05 9.33 45.85
N ARG A 3 73.17 8.39 45.65
CA ARG A 3 72.86 7.76 44.34
C ARG A 3 71.70 8.50 43.71
N THR A 4 71.99 9.16 42.60
CA THR A 4 71.02 9.81 41.75
C THR A 4 70.33 8.76 40.84
N LEU A 5 69.05 8.63 40.89
CA LEU A 5 68.27 7.81 39.96
C LEU A 5 67.70 8.72 38.88
N VAL A 6 68.07 8.44 37.62
CA VAL A 6 67.53 9.09 36.42
C VAL A 6 66.31 8.29 35.99
N ALA A 7 65.13 8.96 35.93
CA ALA A 7 63.87 8.39 35.45
C ALA A 7 63.80 8.68 33.93
N CYS A 8 63.75 7.63 33.11
CA CYS A 8 63.39 7.71 31.68
C CYS A 8 61.90 7.85 31.49
N LEU A 9 61.46 8.99 30.94
CA LEU A 9 60.10 9.16 30.46
C LEU A 9 60.01 8.51 29.07
N ALA A 10 59.25 7.45 28.99
CA ALA A 10 58.81 6.86 27.73
C ALA A 10 57.55 7.55 27.23
N LEU A 11 57.66 8.24 26.10
CA LEU A 11 56.55 8.91 25.42
C LEU A 11 55.81 7.87 24.56
N SER A 12 54.66 7.38 25.04
CA SER A 12 53.80 6.47 24.26
C SER A 12 52.88 7.29 23.39
N ALA A 13 53.12 7.30 22.08
CA ALA A 13 52.20 7.85 21.10
C ALA A 13 51.03 6.85 20.87
N ALA A 14 49.84 7.18 21.35
CA ALA A 14 48.65 6.42 21.06
C ALA A 14 48.09 6.84 19.69
N LEU A 15 48.21 5.93 18.69
CA LEU A 15 47.48 6.03 17.42
C LEU A 15 45.99 5.76 17.69
N ALA A 16 45.14 6.78 17.65
CA ALA A 16 43.69 6.64 17.62
C ALA A 16 43.27 6.20 16.22
N LEU A 17 42.95 4.92 16.04
CA LEU A 17 42.21 4.44 14.87
C LEU A 17 40.77 4.96 14.99
N GLY A 18 40.40 5.93 14.18
CA GLY A 18 39.01 6.39 14.01
C GLY A 18 38.22 5.29 13.32
N ALA A 19 37.40 4.59 14.10
CA ALA A 19 36.34 3.71 13.54
C ALA A 19 35.23 4.59 12.94
N SER A 20 35.24 4.72 11.61
CA SER A 20 34.09 5.28 10.88
C SER A 20 32.93 4.30 10.98
N SER A 21 32.03 4.54 11.92
CA SER A 21 30.73 3.86 11.95
C SER A 21 29.92 4.32 10.74
N GLY A 22 29.95 3.54 9.67
CA GLY A 22 29.03 3.69 8.56
C GLY A 22 27.61 3.49 9.10
N LEU A 23 26.81 4.55 9.07
CA LEU A 23 25.36 4.47 9.25
C LEU A 23 24.85 3.61 8.09
N ALA A 24 24.68 2.30 8.35
CA ALA A 24 23.81 1.48 7.52
C ALA A 24 22.42 2.11 7.66
N GLY A 25 21.94 2.76 6.59
CA GLY A 25 20.57 3.21 6.52
C GLY A 25 19.68 2.00 6.76
N GLU A 26 18.94 2.00 7.87
CA GLU A 26 17.88 1.03 8.10
C GLU A 26 16.93 1.19 6.92
N ALA A 27 16.90 0.17 6.05
CA ALA A 27 15.85 0.06 5.03
C ALA A 27 14.53 0.05 5.78
N GLU A 28 13.68 1.05 5.53
CA GLU A 28 12.29 1.07 6.00
C GLU A 28 11.69 -0.31 5.70
N PRO A 29 10.97 -0.93 6.65
CA PRO A 29 10.36 -2.24 6.43
C PRO A 29 9.45 -2.13 5.21
N SER A 30 9.81 -2.82 4.13
CA SER A 30 8.97 -2.86 2.94
C SER A 30 7.62 -3.46 3.34
N GLU A 31 6.55 -2.71 3.11
CA GLU A 31 5.20 -3.21 3.37
C GLU A 31 5.00 -4.54 2.63
N LYS A 32 4.37 -5.50 3.33
CA LYS A 32 4.16 -6.85 2.79
C LYS A 32 3.44 -6.80 1.44
N LEU A 33 4.00 -7.48 0.45
CA LEU A 33 3.39 -7.67 -0.86
C LEU A 33 2.74 -9.07 -0.97
N PRO A 34 1.68 -9.22 -1.75
CA PRO A 34 0.92 -8.14 -2.40
C PRO A 34 0.06 -7.35 -1.41
N ARG A 35 -0.35 -6.12 -1.78
CA ARG A 35 -1.23 -5.30 -0.94
C ARG A 35 -2.12 -4.38 -1.77
N PHE A 36 -3.30 -4.09 -1.24
CA PHE A 36 -4.24 -3.15 -1.84
C PHE A 36 -3.98 -1.71 -1.42
N VAL A 37 -4.06 -0.82 -2.39
CA VAL A 37 -3.98 0.64 -2.26
C VAL A 37 -5.01 1.27 -3.20
N SER A 38 -5.12 2.60 -3.20
CA SER A 38 -6.02 3.30 -4.12
C SER A 38 -5.28 4.32 -4.97
N LEU A 39 -5.77 4.60 -6.17
CA LEU A 39 -5.25 5.68 -7.01
C LEU A 39 -5.52 7.04 -6.35
N ARG A 40 -4.52 7.91 -6.37
CA ARG A 40 -4.61 9.23 -5.75
C ARG A 40 -5.24 10.28 -6.67
N SER A 41 -5.13 10.09 -7.98
CA SER A 41 -5.49 11.08 -9.00
C SER A 41 -6.49 10.53 -10.01
N ASP A 42 -7.21 11.43 -10.67
CA ASP A 42 -8.09 11.11 -11.79
C ASP A 42 -7.34 10.77 -13.08
N GLN A 43 -6.03 11.03 -13.12
CA GLN A 43 -5.17 10.64 -14.23
C GLN A 43 -3.88 10.03 -13.70
N VAL A 44 -3.69 8.75 -13.97
CA VAL A 44 -2.51 7.99 -13.58
C VAL A 44 -1.96 7.26 -14.80
N ASN A 45 -0.75 7.61 -15.20
CA ASN A 45 -0.05 6.96 -16.29
C ASN A 45 0.43 5.57 -15.85
N LEU A 46 -0.06 4.54 -16.51
CA LEU A 46 0.39 3.16 -16.38
C LEU A 46 1.42 2.87 -17.48
N ARG A 47 2.64 2.52 -17.08
CA ARG A 47 3.77 2.33 -17.98
C ARG A 47 4.14 0.85 -18.10
N VAL A 48 4.82 0.49 -19.19
CA VAL A 48 5.31 -0.89 -19.42
C VAL A 48 6.52 -1.25 -18.55
N GLY A 49 7.14 -0.28 -17.89
CA GLY A 49 8.32 -0.50 -17.04
C GLY A 49 8.49 0.57 -15.97
N PRO A 50 9.39 0.32 -14.98
CA PRO A 50 9.61 1.17 -13.82
C PRO A 50 10.51 2.37 -14.15
N GLY A 51 9.99 3.39 -14.79
CA GLY A 51 10.70 4.61 -15.12
C GLY A 51 9.93 5.53 -16.06
N GLU A 52 10.26 6.82 -16.04
CA GLU A 52 9.63 7.82 -16.92
C GLU A 52 9.96 7.60 -18.41
N ASN A 53 11.07 6.94 -18.70
CA ASN A 53 11.50 6.61 -20.07
C ASN A 53 10.69 5.48 -20.72
N TYR A 54 9.94 4.70 -19.92
CA TYR A 54 9.11 3.64 -20.44
C TYR A 54 7.80 4.21 -21.03
N PRO A 55 7.34 3.67 -22.17
CA PRO A 55 6.09 4.08 -22.78
C PRO A 55 4.89 3.99 -21.83
N ILE A 56 3.97 4.95 -21.97
CA ILE A 56 2.65 4.87 -21.32
C ILE A 56 1.82 3.88 -22.12
N GLN A 57 1.32 2.85 -21.46
CA GLN A 57 0.45 1.84 -22.02
C GLN A 57 -1.02 2.21 -21.87
N TRP A 58 -1.39 2.73 -20.69
CA TRP A 58 -2.74 3.16 -20.34
C TRP A 58 -2.71 4.44 -19.51
N VAL A 59 -3.82 5.15 -19.53
CA VAL A 59 -4.09 6.23 -18.58
C VAL A 59 -5.31 5.82 -17.77
N LEU A 60 -5.11 5.54 -16.49
CA LEU A 60 -6.20 5.24 -15.57
C LEU A 60 -6.88 6.55 -15.15
N THR A 61 -8.19 6.64 -15.32
CA THR A 61 -8.95 7.91 -15.17
C THR A 61 -9.92 7.90 -13.99
N HIS A 62 -9.75 6.99 -13.04
CA HIS A 62 -10.67 6.85 -11.91
C HIS A 62 -9.93 7.02 -10.58
N LYS A 63 -10.08 8.22 -9.97
CA LYS A 63 -9.58 8.47 -8.61
C LYS A 63 -10.21 7.49 -7.61
N GLU A 64 -9.41 7.10 -6.61
CA GLU A 64 -9.82 6.15 -5.57
C GLU A 64 -10.14 4.73 -6.06
N MET A 65 -9.87 4.42 -7.34
CA MET A 65 -9.93 3.05 -7.83
C MET A 65 -8.96 2.17 -7.03
N PRO A 66 -9.38 1.04 -6.46
CA PRO A 66 -8.48 0.10 -5.82
C PRO A 66 -7.54 -0.51 -6.86
N VAL A 67 -6.29 -0.71 -6.46
CA VAL A 67 -5.27 -1.43 -7.23
C VAL A 67 -4.46 -2.27 -6.27
N GLU A 68 -3.94 -3.40 -6.73
CA GLU A 68 -3.06 -4.25 -5.94
C GLU A 68 -1.60 -4.02 -6.36
N ILE A 69 -0.73 -3.66 -5.42
CA ILE A 69 0.71 -3.60 -5.66
C ILE A 69 1.26 -5.01 -5.51
N VAL A 70 1.88 -5.51 -6.59
CA VAL A 70 2.45 -6.86 -6.65
C VAL A 70 3.98 -6.87 -6.66
N LYS A 71 4.62 -5.76 -7.08
CA LYS A 71 6.08 -5.56 -7.05
C LYS A 71 6.41 -4.10 -6.78
N GLU A 72 7.60 -3.88 -6.25
CA GLU A 72 8.19 -2.56 -6.04
C GLU A 72 9.58 -2.51 -6.66
N PHE A 73 9.91 -1.39 -7.26
CA PHE A 73 11.25 -1.08 -7.75
C PHE A 73 11.51 0.42 -7.57
N GLU A 74 12.38 0.78 -6.66
CA GLU A 74 12.65 2.17 -6.27
C GLU A 74 11.34 2.93 -5.98
N HIS A 75 11.07 4.01 -6.72
CA HIS A 75 9.84 4.82 -6.62
C HIS A 75 8.68 4.29 -7.47
N TRP A 76 8.80 3.09 -8.06
CA TRP A 76 7.80 2.52 -8.94
C TRP A 76 7.11 1.33 -8.30
N ARG A 77 5.81 1.25 -8.57
CA ARG A 77 4.93 0.18 -8.09
C ARG A 77 4.30 -0.52 -9.27
N MET A 78 4.52 -1.81 -9.39
CA MET A 78 3.79 -2.64 -10.36
C MET A 78 2.44 -2.95 -9.74
N ILE A 79 1.41 -2.49 -10.42
CA ILE A 79 0.02 -2.69 -9.99
C ILE A 79 -0.73 -3.56 -10.98
N HIS A 80 -1.78 -4.21 -10.50
CA HIS A 80 -2.86 -4.66 -11.35
C HIS A 80 -4.22 -4.17 -10.82
N ASP A 81 -5.18 -4.02 -11.73
CA ASP A 81 -6.53 -3.60 -11.41
C ASP A 81 -7.52 -4.80 -11.39
N TRP A 82 -8.77 -4.53 -11.04
CA TRP A 82 -9.81 -5.54 -10.97
C TRP A 82 -10.23 -6.13 -12.33
N GLN A 83 -9.78 -5.56 -13.45
CA GLN A 83 -9.98 -6.04 -14.81
C GLN A 83 -8.79 -6.85 -15.35
N GLY A 84 -7.70 -6.91 -14.56
CA GLY A 84 -6.47 -7.61 -14.93
C GLY A 84 -5.48 -6.76 -15.73
N THR A 85 -5.67 -5.44 -15.77
CA THR A 85 -4.70 -4.53 -16.40
C THR A 85 -3.47 -4.40 -15.50
N GLU A 86 -2.27 -4.64 -16.03
CA GLU A 86 -1.02 -4.55 -15.28
C GLU A 86 -0.10 -3.48 -15.83
N GLY A 87 0.72 -2.89 -14.96
CA GLY A 87 1.77 -1.97 -15.33
C GLY A 87 2.36 -1.21 -14.15
N TRP A 88 3.28 -0.30 -14.47
CA TRP A 88 4.04 0.45 -13.49
C TRP A 88 3.50 1.86 -13.30
N VAL A 89 3.30 2.25 -12.06
CA VAL A 89 2.93 3.61 -11.65
C VAL A 89 3.95 4.15 -10.68
N HIS A 90 4.14 5.47 -10.66
CA HIS A 90 4.98 6.10 -9.65
C HIS A 90 4.29 6.04 -8.28
N GLU A 91 5.04 5.81 -7.19
CA GLU A 91 4.50 5.67 -5.82
C GLU A 91 3.62 6.85 -5.38
N ARG A 92 3.91 8.07 -5.89
CA ARG A 92 3.11 9.27 -5.60
C ARG A 92 1.69 9.21 -6.15
N MET A 93 1.43 8.31 -7.11
CA MET A 93 0.11 8.13 -7.73
C MET A 93 -0.81 7.19 -6.96
N VAL A 94 -0.32 6.56 -5.91
CA VAL A 94 -1.10 5.70 -5.03
C VAL A 94 -1.16 6.25 -3.60
N THR A 95 -2.13 5.76 -2.84
CA THR A 95 -2.34 6.15 -1.44
C THR A 95 -2.81 4.94 -0.64
N GLY A 96 -2.45 4.87 0.64
CA GLY A 96 -2.87 3.83 1.56
C GLY A 96 -4.37 3.84 1.93
N LYS A 97 -5.18 4.78 1.39
CA LYS A 97 -6.64 4.72 1.55
C LYS A 97 -7.17 3.39 1.03
N ARG A 98 -8.04 2.77 1.79
CA ARG A 98 -8.65 1.49 1.41
C ARG A 98 -9.98 1.73 0.72
N THR A 99 -10.02 1.29 -0.53
CA THR A 99 -11.24 1.27 -1.33
C THR A 99 -11.47 -0.11 -1.91
N VAL A 100 -12.69 -0.35 -2.35
CA VAL A 100 -13.11 -1.58 -3.02
C VAL A 100 -13.93 -1.23 -4.25
N VAL A 101 -14.01 -2.14 -5.20
CA VAL A 101 -14.91 -2.03 -6.34
C VAL A 101 -15.93 -3.16 -6.29
N ILE A 102 -17.19 -2.84 -6.60
CA ILE A 102 -18.28 -3.82 -6.74
C ILE A 102 -18.03 -4.64 -8.00
N LYS A 103 -18.04 -5.97 -7.89
CA LYS A 103 -17.82 -6.87 -9.02
C LYS A 103 -19.03 -7.77 -9.34
N GLY A 104 -19.05 -8.25 -10.58
CA GLY A 104 -20.10 -9.13 -11.08
C GLY A 104 -21.39 -8.38 -11.44
N GLY A 105 -22.48 -8.61 -10.73
CA GLY A 105 -23.76 -7.95 -10.94
C GLY A 105 -24.05 -6.82 -9.97
N ILE A 106 -25.28 -6.29 -10.02
CA ILE A 106 -25.78 -5.34 -9.01
C ILE A 106 -25.78 -5.99 -7.64
N ARG A 107 -25.20 -5.32 -6.64
CA ARG A 107 -25.06 -5.83 -5.27
C ARG A 107 -25.86 -4.99 -4.29
N ALA A 108 -26.47 -5.67 -3.32
CA ALA A 108 -27.22 -5.03 -2.26
C ALA A 108 -26.28 -4.59 -1.12
N LEU A 109 -26.30 -3.32 -0.81
CA LEU A 109 -25.75 -2.81 0.44
C LEU A 109 -26.83 -2.93 1.53
N ARG A 110 -26.48 -3.57 2.64
CA ARG A 110 -27.42 -3.91 3.71
C ARG A 110 -27.12 -3.14 4.99
N ARG A 111 -28.13 -2.94 5.81
CA ARG A 111 -28.00 -2.24 7.09
C ARG A 111 -27.15 -3.01 8.10
N GLN A 112 -27.16 -4.33 8.04
CA GLN A 112 -26.40 -5.24 8.91
C GLN A 112 -25.77 -6.36 8.08
N PRO A 113 -24.72 -7.04 8.59
CA PRO A 113 -24.04 -8.14 7.90
C PRO A 113 -24.88 -9.43 7.93
N ASP A 114 -26.04 -9.38 7.33
CA ASP A 114 -27.02 -10.47 7.27
C ASP A 114 -27.80 -10.40 5.94
N LEU A 115 -28.05 -11.57 5.33
CA LEU A 115 -28.80 -11.68 4.08
C LEU A 115 -30.27 -11.26 4.24
N ALA A 116 -30.86 -11.41 5.43
CA ALA A 116 -32.21 -10.99 5.74
C ALA A 116 -32.33 -9.49 6.10
N ALA A 117 -31.19 -8.80 6.33
CA ALA A 117 -31.21 -7.40 6.71
C ALA A 117 -31.73 -6.51 5.58
N GLU A 118 -32.34 -5.38 5.97
CA GLU A 118 -32.84 -4.36 5.07
C GLU A 118 -31.78 -3.89 4.06
N VAL A 119 -32.17 -3.78 2.79
CA VAL A 119 -31.32 -3.21 1.73
C VAL A 119 -31.39 -1.70 1.79
N VAL A 120 -30.27 -1.04 2.05
CA VAL A 120 -30.19 0.43 2.13
C VAL A 120 -29.84 1.07 0.78
N ALA A 121 -29.16 0.32 -0.10
CA ALA A 121 -28.84 0.75 -1.47
C ALA A 121 -28.53 -0.46 -2.36
N ARG A 122 -28.48 -0.21 -3.66
CA ARG A 122 -27.98 -1.17 -4.66
C ARG A 122 -26.84 -0.50 -5.41
N ALA A 123 -25.69 -1.18 -5.51
CA ALA A 123 -24.52 -0.70 -6.20
C ALA A 123 -24.28 -1.51 -7.48
N GLU A 124 -24.03 -0.81 -8.56
CA GLU A 124 -23.70 -1.43 -9.86
C GLU A 124 -22.25 -1.92 -9.90
N PRO A 125 -21.92 -2.87 -10.81
CA PRO A 125 -20.55 -3.26 -11.06
C PRO A 125 -19.68 -2.05 -11.45
N GLY A 126 -18.46 -1.99 -10.93
CA GLY A 126 -17.52 -0.89 -11.18
C GLY A 126 -17.65 0.29 -10.22
N VAL A 127 -18.70 0.33 -9.39
CA VAL A 127 -18.80 1.35 -8.34
C VAL A 127 -17.67 1.17 -7.32
N CYS A 128 -16.89 2.23 -7.10
CA CYS A 128 -15.88 2.29 -6.06
C CYS A 128 -16.51 2.78 -4.75
N ALA A 129 -16.10 2.16 -3.64
CA ALA A 129 -16.57 2.49 -2.31
C ALA A 129 -15.39 2.51 -1.31
N HIS A 130 -15.45 3.37 -0.31
CA HIS A 130 -14.51 3.33 0.81
C HIS A 130 -14.73 2.08 1.65
N LEU A 131 -13.67 1.37 1.96
CA LEU A 131 -13.69 0.22 2.85
C LEU A 131 -13.51 0.71 4.29
N ILE A 132 -14.53 0.49 5.13
CA ILE A 132 -14.52 0.92 6.52
C ILE A 132 -14.01 -0.19 7.42
N GLU A 133 -14.63 -1.36 7.35
CA GLU A 133 -14.30 -2.53 8.17
C GLU A 133 -14.74 -3.83 7.49
N CYS A 134 -14.16 -4.96 7.91
CA CYS A 134 -14.63 -6.27 7.50
C CYS A 134 -14.79 -7.20 8.71
N ARG A 135 -15.92 -7.92 8.77
CA ARG A 135 -16.24 -8.91 9.79
C ARG A 135 -16.63 -10.23 9.13
N GLY A 136 -15.75 -11.21 9.21
CA GLY A 136 -15.95 -12.51 8.55
C GLY A 136 -16.21 -12.33 7.04
N ALA A 137 -17.35 -12.82 6.56
CA ALA A 137 -17.72 -12.78 5.14
C ALA A 137 -18.28 -11.43 4.66
N TRP A 138 -18.38 -10.42 5.52
CA TRP A 138 -19.00 -9.15 5.23
C TRP A 138 -18.01 -7.98 5.39
N CYS A 139 -18.13 -6.98 4.51
CA CYS A 139 -17.43 -5.72 4.63
C CYS A 139 -18.41 -4.55 4.65
N ARG A 140 -18.16 -3.59 5.52
CA ARG A 140 -18.88 -2.33 5.58
C ARG A 140 -18.19 -1.34 4.66
N VAL A 141 -18.94 -0.78 3.75
CA VAL A 141 -18.45 0.15 2.74
C VAL A 141 -19.27 1.42 2.70
N GLU A 142 -18.70 2.49 2.17
CA GLU A 142 -19.37 3.77 1.94
C GLU A 142 -19.20 4.18 0.49
N ALA A 143 -20.32 4.42 -0.20
CA ALA A 143 -20.35 4.92 -1.55
C ALA A 143 -21.41 6.03 -1.64
N ALA A 144 -21.06 7.19 -2.22
CA ALA A 144 -21.95 8.34 -2.37
C ALA A 144 -22.73 8.68 -1.07
N ASP A 145 -22.00 8.73 0.07
CA ASP A 145 -22.53 9.03 1.41
C ASP A 145 -23.52 7.97 1.97
N ILE A 146 -23.65 6.83 1.29
CA ILE A 146 -24.45 5.70 1.76
C ILE A 146 -23.52 4.63 2.31
N THR A 147 -23.70 4.30 3.58
CA THR A 147 -22.98 3.22 4.25
C THR A 147 -23.81 1.96 4.30
N GLY A 148 -23.20 0.81 3.98
CA GLY A 148 -23.87 -0.48 4.06
C GLY A 148 -22.90 -1.65 4.06
N TRP A 149 -23.44 -2.83 4.38
CA TRP A 149 -22.71 -4.09 4.39
C TRP A 149 -22.90 -4.82 3.07
N VAL A 150 -21.81 -5.32 2.50
CA VAL A 150 -21.76 -6.14 1.28
C VAL A 150 -20.94 -7.40 1.56
N GLN A 151 -21.23 -8.49 0.87
CA GLN A 151 -20.41 -9.69 1.02
C GLN A 151 -19.01 -9.48 0.44
N ARG A 152 -18.00 -9.96 1.14
CA ARG A 152 -16.59 -9.84 0.74
C ARG A 152 -16.31 -10.42 -0.65
N ILE A 153 -16.98 -11.51 -1.01
CA ILE A 153 -16.86 -12.14 -2.33
C ILE A 153 -17.43 -11.31 -3.49
N GLU A 154 -18.26 -10.32 -3.19
CA GLU A 154 -18.93 -9.43 -4.16
C GLU A 154 -18.13 -8.18 -4.49
N ILE A 155 -16.99 -7.99 -3.82
CA ILE A 155 -16.10 -6.84 -3.98
C ILE A 155 -14.68 -7.28 -4.32
N TRP A 156 -13.89 -6.36 -4.86
CA TRP A 156 -12.46 -6.50 -5.09
C TRP A 156 -11.74 -5.33 -4.42
N GLY A 157 -10.56 -5.55 -3.88
CA GLY A 157 -9.79 -4.56 -3.11
C GLY A 157 -9.57 -4.97 -1.64
N VAL A 158 -9.95 -6.20 -1.28
CA VAL A 158 -9.76 -6.80 0.04
C VAL A 158 -9.52 -8.30 -0.08
N TYR A 159 -8.60 -8.86 0.71
CA TYR A 159 -8.36 -10.31 0.75
C TYR A 159 -9.41 -11.01 1.61
N LEU A 160 -9.65 -12.31 1.32
CA LEU A 160 -10.72 -13.07 1.97
C LEU A 160 -10.53 -13.20 3.49
N ASP A 161 -9.29 -13.23 3.95
CA ASP A 161 -8.88 -13.41 5.35
C ASP A 161 -8.32 -12.13 5.99
N GLU A 162 -8.35 -11.02 5.26
CA GLU A 162 -7.81 -9.75 5.74
C GLU A 162 -8.67 -9.16 6.86
N ALA A 163 -8.04 -8.82 7.99
CA ALA A 163 -8.68 -8.03 9.04
C ALA A 163 -8.59 -6.54 8.68
N VAL A 164 -9.73 -5.89 8.51
CA VAL A 164 -9.85 -4.45 8.26
C VAL A 164 -10.69 -3.85 9.39
N GLN A 165 -10.08 -2.88 10.08
CA GLN A 165 -10.70 -2.14 11.19
C GLN A 165 -10.57 -0.65 10.95
#